data_7beeb64ff9347620f32dcf03bb32d7b3
#
_entry.id   7beeb64ff9347620f32dcf03bb32d7b3
#
_cell.length_a   1.000
_cell.length_b   1.000
_cell.length_c   1.000
_cell.angle_alpha   90.00
_cell.angle_beta   90.00
_cell.angle_gamma   90.00
#
_symmetry.space_group_name_H-M   'P 1'
#
loop_
_entity.id
_entity.type
_entity.pdbx_description
1 polymer ?
#
loop_
_entity_poly.entity_id
_entity_poly.type
_entity_poly.pdbx_seq_one_letter_code
_entity_poly.pdbx_strand_id
1 'polypeptide(L)'
;MNMDKSKYTRNNFHSSLLKQIIIRVDFSNITDLNKFILTIKSTDWIRECFQSYRTIQANNFNMNLSPKVFEDKVIPLSVIETATIHRFYECKIEPVQSDVTLDITDTFTSITIHCNDTYKSINPYIDCISNIVGELFTYDPFTQIQRIAIRKIDGQDFENEDAVYEVFEKDKSANSTLIEGHARLIKKSYTDAYLDTYANIKINLSRSMEVLLENKYRYVLDIDGYIDTSLNILNNCRDKQGIQDILQFRTNEHLFCIFKDNVTKGYLDSGIKDHE
;
A
#
# COMPACT_ATOMS: atom_id res chain seq x y z
N MET A 1 -19.94 19.61 12.37
CA MET A 1 -19.43 19.51 13.75
C MET A 1 -18.19 18.62 13.65
N ASN A 2 -16.99 19.20 13.65
CA ASN A 2 -15.77 18.41 13.65
C ASN A 2 -15.70 17.64 14.97
N MET A 3 -15.91 16.34 14.91
CA MET A 3 -15.75 15.47 16.08
C MET A 3 -14.25 15.39 16.42
N ASP A 4 -13.94 15.60 17.69
CA ASP A 4 -12.56 15.41 18.17
C ASP A 4 -12.20 13.93 18.12
N LYS A 5 -11.44 13.57 17.08
CA LYS A 5 -10.90 12.21 16.88
C LYS A 5 -9.44 12.12 17.35
N SER A 6 -8.92 13.11 18.08
CA SER A 6 -7.52 13.17 18.53
C SER A 6 -7.17 12.11 19.58
N LYS A 7 -8.15 11.65 20.36
CA LYS A 7 -7.96 10.59 21.38
C LYS A 7 -7.60 9.24 20.81
N TYR A 8 -7.92 8.99 19.51
CA TYR A 8 -7.60 7.72 18.87
C TYR A 8 -6.21 7.79 18.28
N THR A 9 -5.30 7.00 18.81
CA THR A 9 -3.92 6.87 18.34
C THR A 9 -3.70 5.44 17.84
N ARG A 10 -2.65 5.22 17.05
CA ARG A 10 -2.29 3.87 16.61
C ARG A 10 -1.97 2.93 17.75
N ASN A 11 -1.46 3.45 18.86
CA ASN A 11 -1.05 2.65 20.00
C ASN A 11 -2.23 2.15 20.84
N ASN A 12 -3.35 2.89 20.84
CA ASN A 12 -4.53 2.55 21.64
C ASN A 12 -5.71 2.02 20.80
N PHE A 13 -5.57 1.96 19.47
CA PHE A 13 -6.63 1.50 18.57
C PHE A 13 -6.26 0.18 17.90
N HIS A 14 -7.15 -0.79 17.97
CA HIS A 14 -7.02 -2.07 17.28
C HIS A 14 -8.13 -2.21 16.24
N SER A 15 -7.76 -2.34 14.96
CA SER A 15 -8.71 -2.53 13.88
C SER A 15 -8.62 -3.94 13.32
N SER A 16 -9.75 -4.64 13.26
CA SER A 16 -9.89 -5.91 12.53
C SER A 16 -10.10 -5.71 11.02
N LEU A 17 -10.28 -4.46 10.58
CA LEU A 17 -10.55 -4.14 9.17
C LEU A 17 -9.31 -4.22 8.29
N LEU A 18 -8.12 -3.95 8.85
CA LEU A 18 -6.88 -3.92 8.07
C LEU A 18 -6.54 -5.31 7.53
N LYS A 19 -6.58 -5.46 6.20
CA LYS A 19 -6.34 -6.74 5.51
C LYS A 19 -4.98 -6.79 4.83
N GLN A 20 -4.52 -5.66 4.31
CA GLN A 20 -3.26 -5.63 3.58
C GLN A 20 -2.54 -4.29 3.74
N ILE A 21 -1.23 -4.35 3.81
CA ILE A 21 -0.34 -3.19 3.71
C ILE A 21 0.66 -3.46 2.59
N ILE A 22 0.92 -2.43 1.78
CA ILE A 22 2.00 -2.44 0.80
C ILE A 22 2.89 -1.24 1.09
N ILE A 23 4.16 -1.49 1.35
CA ILE A 23 5.20 -0.46 1.46
C ILE A 23 6.02 -0.54 0.17
N ARG A 24 6.22 0.58 -0.52
CA ARG A 24 6.94 0.59 -1.80
C ARG A 24 7.85 1.79 -1.95
N VAL A 25 9.04 1.54 -2.45
CA VAL A 25 10.00 2.57 -2.83
C VAL A 25 10.40 2.34 -4.28
N ASP A 26 10.09 3.30 -5.16
CA ASP A 26 10.51 3.31 -6.56
C ASP A 26 11.79 4.16 -6.69
N PHE A 27 12.70 3.71 -7.54
CA PHE A 27 13.99 4.35 -7.75
C PHE A 27 14.43 4.27 -9.22
N SER A 28 15.48 5.02 -9.56
CA SER A 28 16.12 4.90 -10.86
C SER A 28 16.67 3.49 -11.08
N ASN A 29 16.69 3.07 -12.35
CA ASN A 29 17.08 1.71 -12.72
C ASN A 29 18.43 1.29 -12.16
N ILE A 30 18.49 0.10 -11.53
CA ILE A 30 19.74 -0.54 -11.08
C ILE A 30 20.42 -1.19 -12.29
N THR A 31 21.67 -0.83 -12.55
CA THR A 31 22.42 -1.30 -13.71
C THR A 31 22.70 -2.81 -13.68
N ASP A 32 22.98 -3.38 -12.49
CA ASP A 32 23.23 -4.81 -12.30
C ASP A 32 22.43 -5.34 -11.11
N LEU A 33 21.15 -5.61 -11.36
CA LEU A 33 20.24 -6.11 -10.34
C LEU A 33 20.73 -7.43 -9.73
N ASN A 34 21.27 -8.36 -10.53
CA ASN A 34 21.71 -9.67 -10.03
C ASN A 34 22.84 -9.51 -9.00
N LYS A 35 23.78 -8.63 -9.27
CA LYS A 35 24.88 -8.34 -8.34
C LYS A 35 24.36 -7.68 -7.07
N PHE A 36 23.45 -6.72 -7.19
CA PHE A 36 22.79 -6.11 -6.03
C PHE A 36 22.07 -7.15 -5.17
N ILE A 37 21.32 -8.07 -5.78
CA ILE A 37 20.63 -9.16 -5.07
C ILE A 37 21.63 -10.09 -4.35
N LEU A 38 22.77 -10.37 -4.93
CA LEU A 38 23.82 -11.14 -4.24
C LEU A 38 24.34 -10.40 -2.99
N THR A 39 24.50 -9.07 -3.07
CA THR A 39 24.85 -8.25 -1.92
C THR A 39 23.77 -8.36 -0.83
N ILE A 40 22.50 -8.16 -1.16
CA ILE A 40 21.37 -8.29 -0.20
C ILE A 40 21.34 -9.67 0.44
N LYS A 41 21.47 -10.75 -0.35
CA LYS A 41 21.46 -12.15 0.17
C LYS A 41 22.66 -12.47 1.08
N SER A 42 23.73 -11.71 1.00
CA SER A 42 24.92 -11.90 1.84
C SER A 42 24.79 -11.25 3.22
N THR A 43 23.82 -10.33 3.40
CA THR A 43 23.63 -9.65 4.67
C THR A 43 22.93 -10.58 5.70
N ASP A 44 23.30 -10.47 6.97
CA ASP A 44 22.70 -11.32 8.02
C ASP A 44 21.25 -10.91 8.29
N TRP A 45 20.95 -9.62 8.29
CA TRP A 45 19.61 -9.13 8.60
C TRP A 45 18.53 -9.62 7.62
N ILE A 46 18.83 -9.83 6.32
CA ILE A 46 17.83 -10.37 5.39
C ILE A 46 17.49 -11.83 5.70
N ARG A 47 18.49 -12.64 6.13
CA ARG A 47 18.31 -14.04 6.53
C ARG A 47 17.58 -14.16 7.87
N GLU A 48 17.69 -13.15 8.73
CA GLU A 48 16.90 -13.04 9.95
C GLU A 48 15.44 -12.70 9.64
N CYS A 49 15.18 -11.90 8.59
CA CYS A 49 13.83 -11.51 8.20
C CYS A 49 13.11 -12.54 7.34
N PHE A 50 13.79 -13.28 6.44
CA PHE A 50 13.17 -14.19 5.48
C PHE A 50 13.93 -15.51 5.37
N GLN A 51 13.16 -16.64 5.23
CA GLN A 51 13.76 -17.97 5.11
C GLN A 51 14.01 -18.38 3.66
N SER A 52 13.18 -17.90 2.74
CA SER A 52 13.11 -18.43 1.38
C SER A 52 13.21 -17.32 0.35
N TYR A 53 13.69 -17.69 -0.84
CA TYR A 53 13.92 -16.79 -1.97
C TYR A 53 13.60 -17.48 -3.27
N ARG A 54 13.04 -16.74 -4.23
CA ARG A 54 12.87 -17.18 -5.62
C ARG A 54 12.95 -16.02 -6.61
N THR A 55 13.24 -16.33 -7.86
CA THR A 55 13.13 -15.38 -8.98
C THR A 55 11.84 -15.66 -9.74
N ILE A 56 11.09 -14.62 -10.08
CA ILE A 56 9.84 -14.68 -10.82
C ILE A 56 10.02 -13.84 -12.08
N GLN A 57 9.61 -14.38 -13.23
CA GLN A 57 9.50 -13.63 -14.47
C GLN A 57 8.04 -13.14 -14.59
N ALA A 58 7.84 -11.84 -14.56
CA ALA A 58 6.53 -11.22 -14.74
C ALA A 58 6.44 -10.66 -16.16
N ASN A 59 5.42 -11.08 -16.90
CA ASN A 59 5.12 -10.52 -18.21
C ASN A 59 4.10 -9.40 -18.02
N ASN A 60 4.52 -8.15 -18.20
CA ASN A 60 3.62 -7.01 -18.18
C ASN A 60 3.04 -6.79 -19.59
N PHE A 61 1.74 -7.00 -19.73
CA PHE A 61 1.00 -6.59 -20.91
C PHE A 61 0.55 -5.13 -20.72
N ASN A 62 1.33 -4.17 -21.20
CA ASN A 62 0.87 -2.79 -21.33
C ASN A 62 0.04 -2.65 -22.60
N MET A 63 -1.28 -2.84 -22.52
CA MET A 63 -2.19 -2.40 -23.58
C MET A 63 -2.42 -0.90 -23.43
N ASN A 64 -1.63 -0.09 -24.11
CA ASN A 64 -1.95 1.32 -24.35
C ASN A 64 -3.12 1.40 -25.33
N LEU A 65 -4.33 1.28 -24.82
CA LEU A 65 -5.54 1.59 -25.59
C LEU A 65 -5.65 3.11 -25.71
N SER A 66 -5.02 3.67 -26.74
CA SER A 66 -5.30 5.05 -27.13
C SER A 66 -6.72 5.12 -27.70
N PRO A 67 -7.61 6.02 -27.22
CA PRO A 67 -9.01 6.10 -27.67
C PRO A 67 -9.19 6.51 -29.15
N LYS A 68 -8.13 6.71 -29.91
CA LYS A 68 -8.15 7.26 -31.29
C LYS A 68 -7.82 6.25 -32.38
N VAL A 69 -7.81 4.96 -32.13
CA VAL A 69 -7.49 3.96 -33.17
C VAL A 69 -8.67 3.04 -33.41
N PHE A 70 -9.75 3.59 -33.95
CA PHE A 70 -10.74 2.86 -34.72
C PHE A 70 -10.71 3.35 -36.18
N GLU A 71 -9.59 3.18 -36.84
CA GLU A 71 -9.48 3.25 -38.31
C GLU A 71 -8.28 2.40 -38.72
N ASP A 72 -8.56 1.21 -39.25
CA ASP A 72 -7.77 0.34 -40.12
C ASP A 72 -6.22 0.40 -40.00
N LYS A 73 -5.63 0.21 -38.84
CA LYS A 73 -4.20 -0.06 -38.73
C LYS A 73 -3.91 -1.16 -37.72
N VAL A 74 -3.09 -2.12 -38.18
CA VAL A 74 -2.48 -3.19 -37.38
C VAL A 74 -1.98 -2.62 -36.04
N ILE A 75 -2.57 -3.07 -34.94
CA ILE A 75 -2.12 -2.74 -33.59
C ILE A 75 -0.67 -3.24 -33.48
N PRO A 76 0.31 -2.36 -33.29
CA PRO A 76 1.65 -2.86 -33.00
C PRO A 76 1.57 -3.66 -31.72
N LEU A 77 2.00 -4.92 -31.76
CA LEU A 77 2.21 -5.75 -30.58
C LEU A 77 3.02 -4.92 -29.59
N SER A 78 2.39 -4.52 -28.48
CA SER A 78 3.07 -3.83 -27.39
C SER A 78 4.26 -4.68 -26.97
N VAL A 79 5.41 -4.05 -26.81
CA VAL A 79 6.62 -4.66 -26.29
C VAL A 79 6.26 -5.35 -24.97
N ILE A 80 6.42 -6.67 -24.91
CA ILE A 80 6.27 -7.43 -23.67
C ILE A 80 7.51 -7.10 -22.85
N GLU A 81 7.40 -6.15 -21.93
CA GLU A 81 8.45 -5.94 -20.94
C GLU A 81 8.39 -7.08 -19.91
N THR A 82 9.38 -7.94 -19.95
CA THR A 82 9.58 -8.95 -18.91
C THR A 82 10.33 -8.32 -17.75
N ALA A 83 9.64 -8.14 -16.64
CA ALA A 83 10.30 -7.73 -15.40
C ALA A 83 10.76 -8.95 -14.62
N THR A 84 12.02 -8.94 -14.18
CA THR A 84 12.55 -9.92 -13.24
C THR A 84 12.28 -9.45 -11.82
N ILE A 85 11.54 -10.25 -11.05
CA ILE A 85 11.23 -9.98 -9.64
C ILE A 85 12.01 -10.96 -8.77
N HIS A 86 12.82 -10.44 -7.87
CA HIS A 86 13.49 -11.20 -6.84
C HIS A 86 12.66 -11.16 -5.56
N ARG A 87 12.00 -12.29 -5.23
CA ARG A 87 11.07 -12.39 -4.11
C ARG A 87 11.66 -13.16 -2.94
N PHE A 88 11.65 -12.51 -1.78
CA PHE A 88 11.88 -13.14 -0.49
C PHE A 88 10.52 -13.38 0.20
N TYR A 89 10.37 -14.52 0.86
CA TYR A 89 9.14 -14.97 1.49
C TYR A 89 9.41 -15.85 2.70
N GLU A 90 8.37 -16.36 3.37
CA GLU A 90 8.48 -17.03 4.67
C GLU A 90 9.10 -16.09 5.73
N CYS A 91 8.39 -14.99 5.97
CA CYS A 91 8.85 -13.93 6.87
C CYS A 91 8.90 -14.40 8.33
N LYS A 92 9.97 -14.02 9.03
CA LYS A 92 10.19 -14.30 10.45
C LYS A 92 9.98 -13.09 11.34
N ILE A 93 9.64 -11.94 10.79
CA ILE A 93 9.42 -10.72 11.57
C ILE A 93 8.23 -10.93 12.51
N GLU A 94 8.47 -10.80 13.79
CA GLU A 94 7.45 -10.99 14.82
C GLU A 94 6.56 -9.73 15.02
N PRO A 95 5.25 -9.90 15.26
CA PRO A 95 4.49 -11.16 15.19
C PRO A 95 4.30 -11.63 13.73
N VAL A 96 4.56 -12.90 13.49
CA VAL A 96 4.52 -13.48 12.14
C VAL A 96 3.13 -13.31 11.51
N GLN A 97 3.09 -12.69 10.32
CA GLN A 97 1.89 -12.57 9.50
C GLN A 97 1.80 -13.74 8.52
N SER A 98 0.58 -14.06 8.09
CA SER A 98 0.31 -15.26 7.29
C SER A 98 0.98 -15.25 5.92
N ASP A 99 1.14 -14.09 5.31
CA ASP A 99 1.74 -13.96 3.99
C ASP A 99 2.42 -12.59 3.86
N VAL A 100 3.75 -12.60 3.99
CA VAL A 100 4.59 -11.42 3.80
C VAL A 100 5.60 -11.72 2.72
N THR A 101 5.64 -10.86 1.71
CA THR A 101 6.61 -10.93 0.64
C THR A 101 7.39 -9.64 0.49
N LEU A 102 8.68 -9.76 0.23
CA LEU A 102 9.55 -8.67 -0.18
C LEU A 102 9.93 -8.89 -1.64
N ASP A 103 9.61 -7.96 -2.49
CA ASP A 103 9.94 -7.94 -3.91
C ASP A 103 11.00 -6.88 -4.20
N ILE A 104 12.03 -7.24 -4.96
CA ILE A 104 13.05 -6.33 -5.46
C ILE A 104 13.14 -6.50 -6.98
N THR A 105 13.07 -5.39 -7.69
CA THR A 105 13.25 -5.30 -9.15
C THR A 105 14.36 -4.31 -9.46
N ASP A 106 14.57 -4.06 -10.72
CA ASP A 106 15.50 -3.02 -11.19
C ASP A 106 15.03 -1.59 -10.91
N THR A 107 13.73 -1.37 -10.65
CA THR A 107 13.13 -0.05 -10.50
C THR A 107 12.36 0.16 -9.21
N PHE A 108 12.12 -0.88 -8.42
CA PHE A 108 11.45 -0.73 -7.12
C PHE A 108 11.78 -1.86 -6.16
N THR A 109 11.56 -1.57 -4.88
CA THR A 109 11.41 -2.57 -3.82
C THR A 109 10.07 -2.40 -3.12
N SER A 110 9.41 -3.50 -2.75
CA SER A 110 8.14 -3.46 -2.02
C SER A 110 8.01 -4.60 -1.03
N ILE A 111 7.38 -4.30 0.11
CA ILE A 111 6.91 -5.30 1.07
C ILE A 111 5.39 -5.32 1.03
N THR A 112 4.83 -6.50 0.79
CA THR A 112 3.38 -6.76 0.89
C THR A 112 3.11 -7.59 2.13
N ILE A 113 2.19 -7.15 2.97
CA ILE A 113 1.82 -7.78 4.25
C ILE A 113 0.33 -8.08 4.19
N HIS A 114 -0.07 -9.35 4.26
CA HIS A 114 -1.45 -9.74 4.53
C HIS A 114 -1.63 -9.81 6.05
N CYS A 115 -2.36 -8.83 6.59
CA CYS A 115 -2.54 -8.68 8.03
C CYS A 115 -3.51 -9.72 8.59
N ASN A 116 -3.15 -10.33 9.69
CA ASN A 116 -4.01 -11.19 10.51
C ASN A 116 -4.28 -10.52 11.87
N ASP A 117 -5.02 -11.19 12.75
CA ASP A 117 -5.40 -10.65 14.05
C ASP A 117 -4.20 -10.42 15.00
N THR A 118 -3.04 -10.98 14.69
CA THR A 118 -1.81 -10.78 15.48
C THR A 118 -0.99 -9.58 15.02
N TYR A 119 -1.39 -8.89 13.92
CA TYR A 119 -0.68 -7.72 13.44
C TYR A 119 -0.63 -6.61 14.49
N LYS A 120 0.55 -6.10 14.79
CA LYS A 120 0.76 -5.06 15.81
C LYS A 120 1.31 -3.75 15.23
N SER A 121 2.30 -3.84 14.34
CA SER A 121 3.03 -2.66 13.88
C SER A 121 3.62 -2.85 12.49
N ILE A 122 3.68 -1.75 11.73
CA ILE A 122 4.36 -1.67 10.44
C ILE A 122 5.88 -1.44 10.59
N ASN A 123 6.33 -0.96 11.77
CA ASN A 123 7.69 -0.45 11.95
C ASN A 123 8.79 -1.45 11.56
N PRO A 124 8.74 -2.74 11.93
CA PRO A 124 9.79 -3.69 11.54
C PRO A 124 9.89 -3.87 10.02
N TYR A 125 8.80 -3.72 9.31
CA TYR A 125 8.77 -3.80 7.84
C TYR A 125 9.29 -2.52 7.18
N ILE A 126 9.04 -1.35 7.80
CA ILE A 126 9.67 -0.08 7.40
C ILE A 126 11.18 -0.18 7.59
N ASP A 127 11.65 -0.72 8.71
CA ASP A 127 13.07 -0.93 8.96
C ASP A 127 13.71 -1.85 7.91
N CYS A 128 13.02 -2.94 7.55
CA CYS A 128 13.48 -3.88 6.53
C CYS A 128 13.63 -3.20 5.16
N ILE A 129 12.60 -2.49 4.68
CA ILE A 129 12.67 -1.83 3.36
C ILE A 129 13.69 -0.68 3.35
N SER A 130 13.84 0.03 4.46
CA SER A 130 14.83 1.10 4.60
C SER A 130 16.25 0.57 4.62
N ASN A 131 16.49 -0.63 5.15
CA ASN A 131 17.79 -1.32 5.04
C ASN A 131 18.13 -1.63 3.58
N ILE A 132 17.16 -2.15 2.80
CA ILE A 132 17.37 -2.43 1.37
C ILE A 132 17.74 -1.18 0.61
N VAL A 133 17.04 -0.07 0.85
CA VAL A 133 17.33 1.20 0.18
C VAL A 133 18.68 1.78 0.64
N GLY A 134 19.03 1.61 1.91
CA GLY A 134 20.37 1.95 2.42
C GLY A 134 21.50 1.19 1.73
N GLU A 135 21.33 -0.13 1.55
CA GLU A 135 22.26 -0.97 0.79
C GLU A 135 22.31 -0.55 -0.69
N LEU A 136 21.18 -0.14 -1.27
CA LEU A 136 21.12 0.36 -2.64
C LEU A 136 21.92 1.64 -2.83
N PHE A 137 21.82 2.60 -1.92
CA PHE A 137 22.66 3.81 -1.96
C PHE A 137 24.16 3.53 -1.80
N THR A 138 24.51 2.49 -1.03
CA THR A 138 25.89 2.05 -0.88
C THR A 138 26.40 1.37 -2.16
N TYR A 139 25.53 0.56 -2.79
CA TYR A 139 25.82 -0.17 -4.03
C TYR A 139 25.92 0.76 -5.24
N ASP A 140 24.97 1.68 -5.38
CA ASP A 140 24.92 2.68 -6.46
C ASP A 140 24.61 4.07 -5.91
N PRO A 141 25.64 4.90 -5.64
CA PRO A 141 25.46 6.27 -5.12
C PRO A 141 24.71 7.23 -6.06
N PHE A 142 24.53 6.85 -7.33
CA PHE A 142 23.79 7.65 -8.31
C PHE A 142 22.29 7.33 -8.33
N THR A 143 21.87 6.32 -7.59
CA THR A 143 20.44 5.97 -7.46
C THR A 143 19.64 7.17 -6.95
N GLN A 144 18.50 7.42 -7.59
CA GLN A 144 17.55 8.46 -7.21
C GLN A 144 16.22 7.83 -6.82
N ILE A 145 15.68 8.23 -5.68
CA ILE A 145 14.34 7.82 -5.27
C ILE A 145 13.32 8.60 -6.09
N GLN A 146 12.38 7.88 -6.70
CA GLN A 146 11.33 8.44 -7.54
C GLN A 146 9.98 8.52 -6.82
N ARG A 147 9.70 7.55 -5.92
CA ARG A 147 8.46 7.50 -5.16
C ARG A 147 8.66 6.70 -3.87
N ILE A 148 8.04 7.16 -2.80
CA ILE A 148 7.90 6.44 -1.53
C ILE A 148 6.43 6.37 -1.20
N ALA A 149 5.89 5.18 -0.93
CA ALA A 149 4.46 4.97 -0.74
C ALA A 149 4.16 3.95 0.36
N ILE A 150 3.02 4.16 1.03
CA ILE A 150 2.33 3.15 1.82
C ILE A 150 0.88 3.10 1.35
N ARG A 151 0.41 1.90 1.03
CA ARG A 151 -0.99 1.63 0.72
C ARG A 151 -1.56 0.72 1.80
N LYS A 152 -2.74 1.06 2.31
CA LYS A 152 -3.49 0.28 3.29
C LYS A 152 -4.84 -0.07 2.73
N ILE A 153 -5.20 -1.33 2.83
CA ILE A 153 -6.47 -1.86 2.39
C ILE A 153 -7.18 -2.41 3.61
N ASP A 154 -8.24 -1.71 3.99
CA ASP A 154 -9.17 -2.11 5.03
C ASP A 154 -10.42 -2.70 4.37
N GLY A 155 -11.00 -3.74 4.96
CA GLY A 155 -12.20 -4.34 4.37
C GLY A 155 -12.84 -5.40 5.25
N GLN A 156 -14.15 -5.58 5.04
CA GLN A 156 -14.93 -6.57 5.75
C GLN A 156 -16.21 -6.93 4.96
N ASP A 157 -16.68 -8.15 5.18
CA ASP A 157 -17.99 -8.59 4.71
C ASP A 157 -19.05 -8.32 5.80
N PHE A 158 -20.23 -7.86 5.38
CA PHE A 158 -21.34 -7.46 6.24
C PHE A 158 -22.61 -8.18 5.84
N GLU A 159 -23.48 -8.49 6.81
CA GLU A 159 -24.74 -9.19 6.57
C GLU A 159 -25.79 -8.32 5.85
N ASN A 160 -25.69 -6.99 5.94
CA ASN A 160 -26.61 -6.06 5.28
C ASN A 160 -25.93 -4.68 5.09
N GLU A 161 -26.58 -3.80 4.33
CA GLU A 161 -26.05 -2.46 4.03
C GLU A 161 -26.00 -1.54 5.27
N ASP A 162 -26.96 -1.68 6.20
CA ASP A 162 -26.97 -0.84 7.40
C ASP A 162 -25.78 -1.15 8.30
N ALA A 163 -25.37 -2.41 8.41
CA ALA A 163 -24.18 -2.82 9.15
C ALA A 163 -22.89 -2.22 8.56
N VAL A 164 -22.82 -1.96 7.24
CA VAL A 164 -21.69 -1.24 6.65
C VAL A 164 -21.59 0.17 7.24
N TYR A 165 -22.72 0.85 7.39
CA TYR A 165 -22.77 2.23 7.89
C TYR A 165 -22.68 2.37 9.42
N GLU A 166 -22.70 1.27 10.15
CA GLU A 166 -22.30 1.24 11.56
C GLU A 166 -20.78 1.40 11.70
N VAL A 167 -20.02 0.93 10.71
CA VAL A 167 -18.55 0.93 10.70
C VAL A 167 -17.99 2.09 9.88
N PHE A 168 -18.48 2.29 8.67
CA PHE A 168 -17.97 3.29 7.74
C PHE A 168 -18.90 4.49 7.61
N GLU A 169 -18.31 5.69 7.52
CA GLU A 169 -19.08 6.91 7.29
C GLU A 169 -19.82 6.86 5.95
N LYS A 170 -21.07 7.32 5.94
CA LYS A 170 -21.84 7.46 4.69
C LYS A 170 -21.18 8.49 3.79
N ASP A 171 -20.96 8.13 2.54
CA ASP A 171 -20.46 9.07 1.57
C ASP A 171 -21.43 10.26 1.41
N LYS A 172 -20.92 11.44 1.64
CA LYS A 172 -21.66 12.72 1.43
C LYS A 172 -21.59 13.17 -0.03
N SER A 173 -20.75 12.55 -0.86
CA SER A 173 -20.61 12.90 -2.27
C SER A 173 -21.62 12.13 -3.13
N ALA A 174 -22.44 12.88 -3.87
CA ALA A 174 -23.54 12.39 -4.67
C ALA A 174 -23.13 11.67 -5.99
N ASN A 175 -21.86 11.39 -6.20
CA ASN A 175 -21.38 10.78 -7.45
C ASN A 175 -21.13 9.28 -7.29
N SER A 176 -22.18 8.51 -7.02
CA SER A 176 -22.12 7.06 -7.13
C SER A 176 -22.22 6.66 -8.61
N THR A 177 -21.15 6.21 -9.21
CA THR A 177 -21.19 5.57 -10.52
C THR A 177 -21.57 4.11 -10.30
N LEU A 178 -22.80 3.73 -10.67
CA LEU A 178 -23.22 2.32 -10.78
C LEU A 178 -22.49 1.72 -12.00
N ILE A 179 -21.54 0.82 -11.74
CA ILE A 179 -20.94 0.00 -12.80
C ILE A 179 -21.64 -1.37 -12.72
N GLU A 180 -22.57 -1.62 -13.64
CA GLU A 180 -23.17 -2.94 -13.81
C GLU A 180 -22.19 -3.84 -14.58
N GLY A 181 -21.62 -4.83 -13.90
CA GLY A 181 -20.79 -5.86 -14.50
C GLY A 181 -21.37 -7.26 -14.27
N HIS A 182 -21.22 -8.15 -15.26
CA HIS A 182 -21.92 -9.44 -15.33
C HIS A 182 -21.56 -10.50 -14.27
N ALA A 183 -20.65 -10.25 -13.32
CA ALA A 183 -20.27 -11.24 -12.30
C ALA A 183 -20.19 -10.70 -10.86
N ARG A 184 -20.12 -9.40 -10.66
CA ARG A 184 -20.13 -8.75 -9.34
C ARG A 184 -20.86 -7.43 -9.47
N LEU A 185 -21.92 -7.24 -8.71
CA LEU A 185 -22.60 -5.96 -8.64
C LEU A 185 -21.81 -5.05 -7.70
N ILE A 186 -21.03 -4.12 -8.27
CA ILE A 186 -20.47 -3.02 -7.50
C ILE A 186 -21.61 -2.04 -7.25
N LYS A 187 -22.10 -1.97 -6.02
CA LYS A 187 -23.22 -1.10 -5.67
C LYS A 187 -22.82 0.37 -5.64
N LYS A 188 -21.61 0.66 -5.14
CA LYS A 188 -21.05 2.02 -5.06
C LYS A 188 -19.54 1.95 -5.20
N SER A 189 -18.95 2.86 -5.94
CA SER A 189 -17.51 3.09 -5.97
C SER A 189 -17.23 4.58 -5.97
N TYR A 190 -16.25 4.99 -5.19
CA TYR A 190 -15.76 6.36 -5.11
C TYR A 190 -14.25 6.33 -5.13
N THR A 191 -13.65 7.18 -5.95
CA THR A 191 -12.18 7.36 -5.98
C THR A 191 -11.89 8.85 -5.97
N ASP A 192 -11.00 9.27 -5.10
CA ASP A 192 -10.52 10.63 -4.98
C ASP A 192 -8.98 10.65 -4.98
N ALA A 193 -8.41 11.64 -5.64
CA ALA A 193 -6.97 11.85 -5.68
C ALA A 193 -6.66 13.31 -5.37
N TYR A 194 -5.93 13.56 -4.31
CA TYR A 194 -5.62 14.92 -3.87
C TYR A 194 -4.23 15.03 -3.25
N LEU A 195 -3.74 16.26 -3.17
CA LEU A 195 -2.55 16.61 -2.42
C LEU A 195 -2.98 17.09 -1.03
N ASP A 196 -2.57 16.38 0.01
CA ASP A 196 -2.64 16.90 1.35
C ASP A 196 -1.48 17.88 1.57
N THR A 197 -1.83 19.16 1.63
CA THR A 197 -0.83 20.24 1.73
C THR A 197 -0.21 20.35 3.13
N TYR A 198 -0.87 19.83 4.16
CA TYR A 198 -0.34 19.84 5.53
C TYR A 198 0.79 18.79 5.69
N ALA A 199 0.53 17.57 5.27
CA ALA A 199 1.54 16.49 5.31
C ALA A 199 2.48 16.54 4.09
N ASN A 200 2.11 17.29 3.05
CA ASN A 200 2.79 17.36 1.76
C ASN A 200 2.95 15.95 1.15
N ILE A 201 1.85 15.22 1.08
CA ILE A 201 1.76 13.88 0.51
C ILE A 201 0.57 13.78 -0.46
N LYS A 202 0.71 13.00 -1.49
CA LYS A 202 -0.37 12.68 -2.42
C LYS A 202 -1.17 11.50 -1.89
N ILE A 203 -2.50 11.59 -1.97
CA ILE A 203 -3.42 10.56 -1.51
C ILE A 203 -4.28 10.11 -2.68
N ASN A 204 -4.35 8.79 -2.88
CA ASN A 204 -5.40 8.14 -3.64
C ASN A 204 -6.29 7.39 -2.65
N LEU A 205 -7.53 7.81 -2.55
CA LEU A 205 -8.54 7.23 -1.67
C LEU A 205 -9.60 6.55 -2.53
N SER A 206 -9.80 5.26 -2.35
CA SER A 206 -10.86 4.52 -3.01
C SER A 206 -11.76 3.82 -1.97
N ARG A 207 -13.06 3.88 -2.21
CA ARG A 207 -14.06 3.19 -1.42
C ARG A 207 -14.95 2.40 -2.37
N SER A 208 -15.17 1.14 -2.10
CA SER A 208 -16.08 0.31 -2.89
C SER A 208 -16.98 -0.53 -2.01
N MET A 209 -18.23 -0.66 -2.44
CA MET A 209 -19.21 -1.56 -1.84
C MET A 209 -19.68 -2.52 -2.93
N GLU A 210 -19.44 -3.81 -2.71
CA GLU A 210 -19.85 -4.89 -3.59
C GLU A 210 -21.00 -5.66 -2.95
N VAL A 211 -21.98 -6.07 -3.75
CA VAL A 211 -23.03 -7.01 -3.33
C VAL A 211 -22.51 -8.42 -3.58
N LEU A 212 -22.46 -9.22 -2.52
CA LEU A 212 -22.12 -10.63 -2.57
C LEU A 212 -23.36 -11.51 -2.72
N LEU A 213 -23.15 -12.82 -2.82
CA LEU A 213 -24.24 -13.80 -2.73
C LEU A 213 -24.98 -13.67 -1.38
N GLU A 214 -26.24 -14.07 -1.33
CA GLU A 214 -27.09 -14.03 -0.12
C GLU A 214 -27.34 -12.61 0.44
N ASN A 215 -27.28 -11.57 -0.43
CA ASN A 215 -27.46 -10.18 -0.03
C ASN A 215 -26.46 -9.66 1.02
N LYS A 216 -25.30 -10.29 1.11
CA LYS A 216 -24.18 -9.77 1.89
C LYS A 216 -23.46 -8.67 1.13
N TYR A 217 -22.71 -7.86 1.85
CA TYR A 217 -21.99 -6.72 1.31
C TYR A 217 -20.52 -6.81 1.68
N ARG A 218 -19.64 -6.55 0.73
CA ARG A 218 -18.23 -6.32 0.99
C ARG A 218 -17.94 -4.83 0.86
N TYR A 219 -17.36 -4.25 1.89
CA TYR A 219 -16.85 -2.89 1.82
C TYR A 219 -15.34 -2.89 1.88
N VAL A 220 -14.72 -2.10 0.99
CA VAL A 220 -13.27 -1.93 0.92
C VAL A 220 -12.95 -0.44 0.96
N LEU A 221 -12.07 -0.06 1.89
CA LEU A 221 -11.44 1.24 1.98
C LEU A 221 -9.96 1.07 1.63
N ASP A 222 -9.53 1.69 0.55
CA ASP A 222 -8.17 1.59 0.00
C ASP A 222 -7.54 2.98 0.01
N ILE A 223 -6.47 3.15 0.77
CA ILE A 223 -5.79 4.42 0.98
C ILE A 223 -4.33 4.26 0.56
N ASP A 224 -3.93 4.88 -0.56
CA ASP A 224 -2.55 4.93 -1.05
C ASP A 224 -1.99 6.33 -0.81
N GLY A 225 -1.07 6.47 0.13
CA GLY A 225 -0.35 7.71 0.41
C GLY A 225 1.08 7.64 -0.11
N TYR A 226 1.49 8.65 -0.89
CA TYR A 226 2.80 8.64 -1.49
C TYR A 226 3.42 10.04 -1.67
N ILE A 227 4.74 10.03 -1.75
CA ILE A 227 5.57 11.18 -2.11
C ILE A 227 6.30 10.80 -3.39
N ASP A 228 6.28 11.65 -4.39
CA ASP A 228 7.03 11.48 -5.63
C ASP A 228 7.93 12.70 -5.92
N THR A 229 8.66 12.65 -7.01
CA THR A 229 9.63 13.70 -7.41
C THR A 229 9.01 15.08 -7.58
N SER A 230 7.69 15.19 -7.80
CA SER A 230 7.02 16.49 -7.95
C SER A 230 6.98 17.30 -6.64
N LEU A 231 7.22 16.66 -5.49
CA LEU A 231 7.14 17.28 -4.16
C LEU A 231 8.49 17.76 -3.60
N ASN A 232 9.58 17.70 -4.36
CA ASN A 232 10.93 18.14 -3.98
C ASN A 232 11.51 17.57 -2.67
N ILE A 233 10.75 16.77 -1.93
CA ILE A 233 11.18 16.19 -0.65
C ILE A 233 12.22 15.09 -0.89
N LEU A 234 12.05 14.33 -1.97
CA LEU A 234 12.90 13.19 -2.29
C LEU A 234 14.32 13.58 -2.71
N ASN A 235 14.53 14.82 -3.13
CA ASN A 235 15.85 15.31 -3.57
C ASN A 235 16.93 15.20 -2.48
N ASN A 236 16.52 15.27 -1.21
CA ASN A 236 17.40 15.18 -0.05
C ASN A 236 17.36 13.80 0.63
N CYS A 237 16.57 12.85 0.11
CA CYS A 237 16.42 11.52 0.68
C CYS A 237 17.48 10.59 0.09
N ARG A 238 18.67 10.55 0.73
CA ARG A 238 19.83 9.78 0.28
C ARG A 238 20.39 8.82 1.32
N ASP A 239 19.62 8.53 2.35
CA ASP A 239 20.04 7.60 3.40
C ASP A 239 18.83 6.83 3.96
N LYS A 240 19.15 5.79 4.73
CA LYS A 240 18.16 4.94 5.40
C LYS A 240 17.23 5.75 6.29
N GLN A 241 17.74 6.72 7.06
CA GLN A 241 16.97 7.49 8.02
C GLN A 241 15.91 8.37 7.33
N GLY A 242 16.28 9.02 6.23
CA GLY A 242 15.34 9.82 5.44
C GLY A 242 14.17 8.99 4.89
N ILE A 243 14.44 7.76 4.45
CA ILE A 243 13.39 6.82 4.03
C ILE A 243 12.47 6.45 5.20
N GLN A 244 13.05 6.10 6.35
CA GLN A 244 12.28 5.77 7.57
C GLN A 244 11.39 6.93 8.01
N ASP A 245 11.92 8.15 8.06
CA ASP A 245 11.18 9.34 8.48
C ASP A 245 9.99 9.61 7.57
N ILE A 246 10.17 9.48 6.25
CA ILE A 246 9.08 9.65 5.29
C ILE A 246 8.01 8.56 5.48
N LEU A 247 8.41 7.31 5.56
CA LEU A 247 7.48 6.20 5.70
C LEU A 247 6.73 6.25 7.03
N GLN A 248 7.43 6.49 8.15
CA GLN A 248 6.86 6.41 9.48
C GLN A 248 6.04 7.66 9.83
N PHE A 249 6.64 8.83 9.77
CA PHE A 249 6.03 10.05 10.29
C PHE A 249 5.15 10.75 9.26
N ARG A 250 5.61 10.85 8.01
CA ARG A 250 4.82 11.56 7.00
C ARG A 250 3.70 10.71 6.43
N THR A 251 3.99 9.46 6.06
CA THR A 251 3.01 8.64 5.34
C THR A 251 2.16 7.82 6.29
N ASN A 252 2.76 6.97 7.13
CA ASN A 252 2.03 6.01 7.95
C ASN A 252 1.08 6.65 8.97
N GLU A 253 1.52 7.70 9.67
CA GLU A 253 0.68 8.41 10.65
C GLU A 253 -0.45 9.17 9.96
N HIS A 254 -0.16 9.78 8.81
CA HIS A 254 -1.16 10.52 8.07
C HIS A 254 -2.28 9.61 7.51
N LEU A 255 -1.94 8.43 7.00
CA LEU A 255 -2.93 7.44 6.56
C LEU A 255 -3.86 6.99 7.68
N PHE A 256 -3.39 6.97 8.93
CA PHE A 256 -4.26 6.69 10.07
C PHE A 256 -5.26 7.82 10.33
N CYS A 257 -4.87 9.07 10.12
CA CYS A 257 -5.81 10.20 10.20
C CYS A 257 -6.91 10.09 9.14
N ILE A 258 -6.54 9.76 7.89
CA ILE A 258 -7.50 9.53 6.82
C ILE A 258 -8.43 8.36 7.15
N PHE A 259 -7.90 7.24 7.64
CA PHE A 259 -8.71 6.11 8.10
C PHE A 259 -9.75 6.54 9.14
N LYS A 260 -9.35 7.29 10.19
CA LYS A 260 -10.26 7.79 11.22
C LYS A 260 -11.39 8.64 10.64
N ASP A 261 -11.13 9.40 9.58
CA ASP A 261 -12.14 10.26 8.95
C ASP A 261 -13.16 9.47 8.11
N ASN A 262 -12.83 8.23 7.77
CA ASN A 262 -13.65 7.34 6.96
C ASN A 262 -14.45 6.31 7.74
N VAL A 263 -14.23 6.20 9.05
CA VAL A 263 -14.95 5.27 9.94
C VAL A 263 -15.77 6.04 10.98
N THR A 264 -16.84 5.40 11.45
CA THR A 264 -17.74 6.00 12.44
C THR A 264 -17.09 6.12 13.79
N LYS A 265 -17.58 7.07 14.60
CA LYS A 265 -17.14 7.22 15.98
C LYS A 265 -17.44 5.96 16.80
N GLY A 266 -18.60 5.33 16.58
CA GLY A 266 -18.98 4.09 17.27
C GLY A 266 -17.96 2.99 17.07
N TYR A 267 -17.51 2.80 15.82
CA TYR A 267 -16.45 1.85 15.51
C TYR A 267 -15.10 2.23 16.17
N LEU A 268 -14.73 3.51 16.15
CA LEU A 268 -13.51 3.95 16.81
C LEU A 268 -13.54 3.74 18.33
N ASP A 269 -14.68 4.00 18.98
CA ASP A 269 -14.85 3.77 20.42
C ASP A 269 -14.76 2.27 20.78
N SER A 270 -15.30 1.38 19.91
CA SER A 270 -15.21 -0.08 20.13
C SER A 270 -13.80 -0.66 19.93
N GLY A 271 -12.95 0.03 19.18
CA GLY A 271 -11.58 -0.41 18.89
C GLY A 271 -10.53 0.06 19.93
N ILE A 272 -10.92 0.87 20.90
CA ILE A 272 -10.00 1.27 21.97
C ILE A 272 -9.73 0.08 22.88
N LYS A 273 -8.46 -0.26 23.09
CA LYS A 273 -8.07 -1.17 24.15
C LYS A 273 -8.17 -0.42 25.48
N ASP A 274 -9.04 -0.90 26.37
CA ASP A 274 -8.93 -0.53 27.78
C ASP A 274 -7.54 -0.95 28.25
N HIS A 275 -6.78 0.03 28.73
CA HIS A 275 -5.48 -0.25 29.36
C HIS A 275 -5.76 -0.99 30.67
N GLU A 276 -5.75 -2.33 30.63
CA GLU A 276 -5.55 -3.16 31.81
C GLU A 276 -4.08 -3.17 32.23
#